data_873581b60d1f1377fa52ece2bc6a21b9
#
_entry.id   873581b60d1f1377fa52ece2bc6a21b9
#
_cell.length_a   1.000
_cell.length_b   1.000
_cell.length_c   1.000
_cell.angle_alpha   90.00
_cell.angle_beta   90.00
_cell.angle_gamma   90.00
#
_symmetry.space_group_name_H-M   'P 1'
#
loop_
_entity.id
_entity.type
_entity.pdbx_description
1 polymer ?
#
loop_
_entity_poly.entity_id
_entity_poly.type
_entity_poly.pdbx_seq_one_letter_code
_entity_poly.pdbx_strand_id
1 'polypeptide(L)'
;MLMKKGSFCLVGPNVEQAVYSCNDEDIVVNLIMRFSSFAESFLGLMREQGIMSEFLWRMLYSRTDNGCLMYDGKEEEIITENVKDLCEEILFETQNPSSLIRKSMLMLFYGNVLRLHEKELIVLGREGRAGGYQLADMIFYMENNLTCSLPKLAGTFNLSEGYLSRYLRKETGKTFAQLLCEFRMRRAARKCFFTPIFQLRRLWRQ
;
A
#
# COMPACT_ATOMS: atom_id res chain seq x y z
N MET A 1 -14.29 19.02 -1.22
CA MET A 1 -13.40 19.09 -0.05
C MET A 1 -12.34 20.14 -0.35
N LEU A 2 -12.05 21.05 0.56
CA LEU A 2 -10.99 22.05 0.40
C LEU A 2 -9.71 21.50 1.06
N MET A 3 -8.63 21.42 0.29
CA MET A 3 -7.30 21.07 0.80
C MET A 3 -6.49 22.34 1.06
N LYS A 4 -5.75 22.37 2.15
CA LYS A 4 -4.86 23.47 2.51
C LYS A 4 -3.44 23.20 2.02
N LYS A 5 -2.60 24.22 2.03
CA LYS A 5 -1.17 24.06 1.79
C LYS A 5 -0.56 23.04 2.77
N GLY A 6 0.20 22.10 2.26
CA GLY A 6 0.77 20.99 3.04
C GLY A 6 -0.15 19.77 3.22
N SER A 7 -1.43 19.86 2.83
CA SER A 7 -2.32 18.70 2.83
C SER A 7 -1.97 17.74 1.70
N PHE A 8 -2.22 16.45 1.91
CA PHE A 8 -2.14 15.46 0.85
C PHE A 8 -3.27 14.45 0.94
N CYS A 9 -3.55 13.78 -0.18
CA CYS A 9 -4.55 12.74 -0.27
C CYS A 9 -4.03 11.56 -1.08
N LEU A 10 -4.10 10.37 -0.52
CA LEU A 10 -3.84 9.11 -1.23
C LEU A 10 -5.18 8.53 -1.67
N VAL A 11 -5.41 8.49 -2.96
CA VAL A 11 -6.68 8.11 -3.57
C VAL A 11 -6.62 6.70 -4.08
N GLY A 12 -7.60 5.89 -3.73
CA GLY A 12 -7.73 4.50 -4.19
C GLY A 12 -8.09 4.41 -5.68
N PRO A 13 -7.89 3.25 -6.32
CA PRO A 13 -8.04 3.08 -7.78
C PRO A 13 -9.49 3.20 -8.28
N ASN A 14 -10.47 3.09 -7.40
CA ASN A 14 -11.90 3.12 -7.78
C ASN A 14 -12.59 4.42 -7.36
N VAL A 15 -11.83 5.46 -7.02
CA VAL A 15 -12.36 6.75 -6.60
C VAL A 15 -12.39 7.70 -7.78
N GLU A 16 -13.58 8.17 -8.12
CA GLU A 16 -13.73 9.29 -9.05
C GLU A 16 -13.39 10.58 -8.32
N GLN A 17 -12.48 11.36 -8.89
CA GLN A 17 -12.03 12.62 -8.32
C GLN A 17 -11.91 13.71 -9.39
N ALA A 18 -12.17 14.94 -8.99
CA ALA A 18 -11.83 16.12 -9.75
C ALA A 18 -11.10 17.10 -8.82
N VAL A 19 -10.00 17.66 -9.28
CA VAL A 19 -9.19 18.60 -8.54
C VAL A 19 -9.31 19.96 -9.21
N TYR A 20 -9.67 20.98 -8.43
CA TYR A 20 -9.78 22.35 -8.89
C TYR A 20 -8.88 23.24 -8.03
N SER A 21 -8.11 24.09 -8.69
CA SER A 21 -7.37 25.16 -8.01
C SER A 21 -8.35 26.25 -7.55
N CYS A 22 -8.15 26.78 -6.38
CA CYS A 22 -8.95 27.91 -5.87
C CYS A 22 -8.33 29.24 -6.23
N ASN A 23 -7.01 29.29 -6.43
CA ASN A 23 -6.26 30.49 -6.77
C ASN A 23 -5.24 30.19 -7.87
N ASP A 24 -4.85 31.20 -8.62
CA ASP A 24 -3.87 31.06 -9.72
C ASP A 24 -2.45 30.70 -9.22
N GLU A 25 -2.18 30.92 -7.95
CA GLU A 25 -0.88 30.60 -7.31
C GLU A 25 -0.84 29.21 -6.67
N ASP A 26 -1.98 28.48 -6.66
CA ASP A 26 -2.04 27.15 -6.06
C ASP A 26 -1.29 26.14 -6.95
N ILE A 27 -0.36 25.40 -6.36
CA ILE A 27 0.34 24.31 -7.01
C ILE A 27 -0.16 22.99 -6.43
N VAL A 28 -0.73 22.18 -7.30
CA VAL A 28 -1.16 20.82 -6.96
C VAL A 28 -0.26 19.81 -7.67
N VAL A 29 0.41 18.96 -6.89
CA VAL A 29 1.23 17.88 -7.42
C VAL A 29 0.41 16.61 -7.42
N ASN A 30 0.16 16.04 -8.59
CA ASN A 30 -0.58 14.78 -8.74
C ASN A 30 0.39 13.65 -9.15
N LEU A 31 0.64 12.72 -8.24
CA LEU A 31 1.51 11.57 -8.45
C LEU A 31 0.68 10.34 -8.80
N ILE A 32 0.79 9.87 -10.05
CA ILE A 32 0.08 8.69 -10.53
C ILE A 32 1.02 7.50 -10.54
N MET A 33 0.66 6.44 -9.82
CA MET A 33 1.45 5.22 -9.71
C MET A 33 0.73 4.03 -10.31
N ARG A 34 1.50 3.17 -11.00
CA ARG A 34 0.98 1.87 -11.42
C ARG A 34 0.84 0.95 -10.21
N PHE A 35 -0.25 0.20 -10.15
CA PHE A 35 -0.53 -0.76 -9.09
C PHE A 35 0.63 -1.74 -8.81
N SER A 36 1.26 -2.29 -9.85
CA SER A 36 2.39 -3.21 -9.70
C SER A 36 3.60 -2.55 -9.02
N SER A 37 3.95 -1.35 -9.45
CA SER A 37 5.07 -0.58 -8.87
C SER A 37 4.78 -0.17 -7.43
N PHE A 38 3.52 0.17 -7.15
CA PHE A 38 3.06 0.49 -5.81
C PHE A 38 3.19 -0.72 -4.87
N ALA A 39 2.62 -1.87 -5.24
CA ALA A 39 2.65 -3.08 -4.43
C ALA A 39 4.08 -3.51 -4.05
N GLU A 40 5.03 -3.46 -5.00
CA GLU A 40 6.43 -3.77 -4.75
C GLU A 40 7.09 -2.82 -3.74
N SER A 41 6.81 -1.53 -3.85
CA SER A 41 7.45 -0.49 -3.03
C SER A 41 6.92 -0.47 -1.60
N PHE A 42 5.61 -0.70 -1.43
CA PHE A 42 4.92 -0.48 -0.15
C PHE A 42 4.78 -1.71 0.74
N LEU A 43 5.21 -2.88 0.30
CA LEU A 43 5.16 -4.10 1.11
C LEU A 43 5.93 -3.99 2.45
N GLY A 44 6.92 -3.09 2.53
CA GLY A 44 7.63 -2.78 3.77
C GLY A 44 6.75 -2.05 4.78
N LEU A 45 6.06 -1.01 4.34
CA LEU A 45 5.15 -0.21 5.18
C LEU A 45 3.94 -1.00 5.66
N MET A 46 3.50 -1.98 4.88
CA MET A 46 2.34 -2.82 5.21
C MET A 46 2.59 -3.81 6.34
N ARG A 47 3.82 -3.92 6.86
CA ARG A 47 4.15 -4.78 8.01
C ARG A 47 3.84 -4.12 9.34
N GLU A 48 3.74 -2.82 9.39
CA GLU A 48 3.36 -2.07 10.57
C GLU A 48 1.85 -2.07 10.71
N GLN A 49 1.35 -2.12 11.93
CA GLN A 49 -0.08 -1.98 12.20
C GLN A 49 -0.39 -0.50 12.29
N GLY A 50 -1.37 -0.04 11.51
CA GLY A 50 -1.78 1.36 11.50
C GLY A 50 -2.80 1.68 10.41
N ILE A 51 -3.36 2.86 10.46
CA ILE A 51 -4.40 3.32 9.53
C ILE A 51 -3.92 3.34 8.07
N MET A 52 -2.66 3.71 7.85
CA MET A 52 -2.02 3.71 6.54
C MET A 52 -1.88 2.28 6.01
N SER A 53 -1.37 1.37 6.84
CA SER A 53 -1.20 -0.04 6.47
C SER A 53 -2.53 -0.68 6.10
N GLU A 54 -3.56 -0.47 6.91
CA GLU A 54 -4.92 -0.94 6.63
C GLU A 54 -5.44 -0.38 5.30
N PHE A 55 -5.29 0.92 5.07
CA PHE A 55 -5.70 1.56 3.83
C PHE A 55 -4.98 0.97 2.62
N LEU A 56 -3.65 0.78 2.70
CA LEU A 56 -2.84 0.20 1.64
C LEU A 56 -3.24 -1.25 1.33
N TRP A 57 -3.47 -2.07 2.37
CA TRP A 57 -3.96 -3.45 2.19
C TRP A 57 -5.29 -3.48 1.45
N ARG A 58 -6.22 -2.62 1.81
CA ARG A 58 -7.51 -2.51 1.15
C ARG A 58 -7.37 -2.06 -0.29
N MET A 59 -6.59 -1.02 -0.53
CA MET A 59 -6.35 -0.51 -1.88
C MET A 59 -5.74 -1.57 -2.80
N LEU A 60 -4.90 -2.47 -2.26
CA LEU A 60 -4.26 -3.53 -3.03
C LEU A 60 -5.16 -4.75 -3.25
N TYR A 61 -6.04 -5.08 -2.32
CA TYR A 61 -6.76 -6.35 -2.35
C TYR A 61 -8.28 -6.21 -2.45
N SER A 62 -8.87 -5.09 -2.05
CA SER A 62 -10.30 -4.87 -2.21
C SER A 62 -10.64 -4.37 -3.61
N ARG A 63 -11.68 -4.96 -4.19
CA ARG A 63 -12.26 -4.51 -5.47
C ARG A 63 -13.31 -3.42 -5.30
N THR A 64 -13.86 -3.34 -4.10
CA THR A 64 -15.02 -2.49 -3.78
C THR A 64 -14.65 -1.27 -2.96
N ASP A 65 -13.38 -1.16 -2.53
CA ASP A 65 -12.93 -0.01 -1.76
C ASP A 65 -12.78 1.22 -2.67
N ASN A 66 -13.51 2.25 -2.34
CA ASN A 66 -13.51 3.55 -2.99
C ASN A 66 -13.05 4.66 -2.03
N GLY A 67 -12.28 4.31 -1.02
CA GLY A 67 -11.79 5.24 -0.02
C GLY A 67 -10.59 6.04 -0.48
N CYS A 68 -10.35 7.15 0.20
CA CYS A 68 -9.10 7.88 0.16
C CYS A 68 -8.58 8.12 1.58
N LEU A 69 -7.26 8.20 1.71
CA LEU A 69 -6.57 8.53 2.94
C LEU A 69 -6.06 9.97 2.83
N MET A 70 -6.45 10.80 3.78
CA MET A 70 -6.15 12.23 3.76
C MET A 70 -5.42 12.67 5.01
N TYR A 71 -4.49 13.58 4.81
CA TYR A 71 -3.94 14.47 5.83
C TYR A 71 -4.35 15.90 5.51
N ASP A 72 -5.06 16.54 6.43
CA ASP A 72 -5.46 17.97 6.34
C ASP A 72 -4.84 18.75 7.49
N GLY A 73 -3.54 18.86 7.46
CA GLY A 73 -2.76 19.50 8.51
C GLY A 73 -1.94 20.69 8.03
N LYS A 74 -0.98 21.04 8.85
CA LYS A 74 -0.03 22.12 8.54
C LYS A 74 1.05 21.61 7.59
N GLU A 75 1.62 22.54 6.83
CA GLU A 75 2.80 22.27 6.02
C GLU A 75 3.98 21.86 6.92
N GLU A 76 4.55 20.72 6.62
CA GLU A 76 5.78 20.21 7.23
C GLU A 76 6.91 20.32 6.23
N GLU A 77 7.99 21.01 6.61
CA GLU A 77 9.13 21.27 5.73
C GLU A 77 9.72 19.98 5.14
N ILE A 78 9.91 18.96 5.98
CA ILE A 78 10.48 17.68 5.54
C ILE A 78 9.59 16.95 4.51
N ILE A 79 8.29 17.05 4.62
CA ILE A 79 7.34 16.45 3.68
C ILE A 79 7.33 17.23 2.37
N THR A 80 7.35 18.57 2.47
CA THR A 80 7.41 19.47 1.31
C THR A 80 8.71 19.28 0.53
N GLU A 81 9.84 19.15 1.21
CA GLU A 81 11.14 18.84 0.58
C GLU A 81 11.12 17.48 -0.12
N ASN A 82 10.60 16.43 0.53
CA ASN A 82 10.51 15.12 -0.13
C ASN A 82 9.68 15.16 -1.42
N VAL A 83 8.61 15.96 -1.46
CA VAL A 83 7.80 16.13 -2.67
C VAL A 83 8.56 16.91 -3.74
N LYS A 84 9.28 17.97 -3.36
CA LYS A 84 10.11 18.75 -4.29
C LYS A 84 11.20 17.88 -4.91
N ASP A 85 11.97 17.17 -4.09
CA ASP A 85 13.04 16.27 -4.54
C ASP A 85 12.50 15.21 -5.51
N LEU A 86 11.33 14.63 -5.20
CA LEU A 86 10.67 13.66 -6.06
C LEU A 86 10.23 14.29 -7.39
N CYS A 87 9.69 15.51 -7.36
CA CYS A 87 9.33 16.25 -8.58
C CYS A 87 10.56 16.57 -9.41
N GLU A 88 11.65 16.99 -8.81
CA GLU A 88 12.92 17.26 -9.48
C GLU A 88 13.48 16.02 -10.17
N GLU A 89 13.50 14.88 -9.46
CA GLU A 89 13.95 13.60 -10.03
C GLU A 89 13.07 13.13 -11.21
N ILE A 90 11.77 13.49 -11.22
CA ILE A 90 10.84 13.10 -12.28
C ILE A 90 10.90 14.06 -13.48
N LEU A 91 11.01 15.37 -13.22
CA LEU A 91 10.88 16.43 -14.23
C LEU A 91 12.21 16.74 -14.92
N PHE A 92 13.29 16.74 -14.18
CA PHE A 92 14.63 17.03 -14.71
C PHE A 92 15.37 15.73 -15.00
N GLU A 93 14.85 14.93 -15.96
CA GLU A 93 15.43 13.66 -16.38
C GLU A 93 16.97 13.66 -16.24
N THR A 94 17.44 13.06 -15.16
CA THR A 94 18.85 12.76 -15.03
C THR A 94 19.25 11.83 -16.17
N GLN A 95 20.48 11.92 -16.67
CA GLN A 95 20.95 11.11 -17.82
C GLN A 95 20.73 9.60 -17.63
N ASN A 96 20.41 9.15 -16.41
CA ASN A 96 20.06 7.78 -16.05
C ASN A 96 18.89 7.76 -15.06
N PRO A 97 17.63 7.85 -15.52
CA PRO A 97 16.47 7.81 -14.64
C PRO A 97 16.39 6.47 -13.90
N SER A 98 16.54 6.48 -12.59
CA SER A 98 16.50 5.27 -11.76
C SER A 98 15.14 5.09 -11.13
N SER A 99 14.45 4.02 -11.53
CA SER A 99 13.19 3.63 -10.86
C SER A 99 13.39 3.31 -9.37
N LEU A 100 14.61 2.91 -8.98
CA LEU A 100 14.96 2.63 -7.60
C LEU A 100 15.01 3.93 -6.78
N ILE A 101 15.65 4.99 -7.30
CA ILE A 101 15.73 6.29 -6.62
C ILE A 101 14.32 6.83 -6.39
N ARG A 102 13.49 6.90 -7.42
CA ARG A 102 12.09 7.38 -7.32
C ARG A 102 11.26 6.57 -6.33
N LYS A 103 11.41 5.25 -6.31
CA LYS A 103 10.75 4.37 -5.33
C LYS A 103 11.23 4.65 -3.91
N SER A 104 12.53 4.87 -3.73
CA SER A 104 13.12 5.16 -2.41
C SER A 104 12.66 6.53 -1.88
N MET A 105 12.61 7.56 -2.72
CA MET A 105 12.09 8.88 -2.37
C MET A 105 10.62 8.82 -1.96
N LEU A 106 9.82 8.05 -2.70
CA LEU A 106 8.42 7.84 -2.38
C LEU A 106 8.25 7.10 -1.04
N MET A 107 9.09 6.10 -0.77
CA MET A 107 9.11 5.39 0.52
C MET A 107 9.50 6.32 1.67
N LEU A 108 10.47 7.22 1.44
CA LEU A 108 10.88 8.22 2.42
C LEU A 108 9.74 9.19 2.73
N PHE A 109 9.06 9.70 1.71
CA PHE A 109 7.86 10.52 1.86
C PHE A 109 6.82 9.84 2.77
N TYR A 110 6.40 8.62 2.44
CA TYR A 110 5.41 7.90 3.25
C TYR A 110 5.92 7.54 4.65
N GLY A 111 7.19 7.21 4.80
CA GLY A 111 7.80 6.97 6.10
C GLY A 111 7.77 8.20 7.00
N ASN A 112 8.03 9.39 6.44
CA ASN A 112 7.93 10.65 7.16
C ASN A 112 6.47 11.01 7.51
N VAL A 113 5.54 10.77 6.59
CA VAL A 113 4.10 10.93 6.86
C VAL A 113 3.65 10.06 8.03
N LEU A 114 4.01 8.78 8.05
CA LEU A 114 3.69 7.87 9.15
C LEU A 114 4.31 8.33 10.47
N ARG A 115 5.60 8.67 10.44
CA ARG A 115 6.31 9.11 11.64
C ARG A 115 5.72 10.34 12.29
N LEU A 116 5.24 11.30 11.48
CA LEU A 116 4.79 12.61 11.96
C LEU A 116 3.27 12.66 12.15
N HIS A 117 2.50 12.00 11.31
CA HIS A 117 1.07 12.27 11.16
C HIS A 117 0.16 11.03 11.17
N GLU A 118 0.64 9.86 11.56
CA GLU A 118 -0.18 8.64 11.54
C GLU A 118 -1.53 8.80 12.24
N LYS A 119 -1.52 9.52 13.38
CA LYS A 119 -2.72 9.75 14.20
C LYS A 119 -3.68 10.79 13.61
N GLU A 120 -3.22 11.60 12.68
CA GLU A 120 -3.97 12.68 12.05
C GLU A 120 -4.53 12.27 10.68
N LEU A 121 -4.18 11.08 10.21
CA LEU A 121 -4.68 10.55 8.96
C LEU A 121 -6.16 10.20 9.06
N ILE A 122 -6.94 10.63 8.07
CA ILE A 122 -8.38 10.42 7.99
C ILE A 122 -8.71 9.60 6.76
N VAL A 123 -9.49 8.53 6.94
CA VAL A 123 -10.03 7.76 5.81
C VAL A 123 -11.39 8.31 5.45
N LEU A 124 -11.54 8.77 4.20
CA LEU A 124 -12.78 9.30 3.63
C LEU A 124 -13.37 8.32 2.61
N GLY A 125 -14.66 8.47 2.31
CA GLY A 125 -15.35 7.67 1.28
C GLY A 125 -15.84 6.31 1.78
N ARG A 126 -15.78 6.04 3.07
CA ARG A 126 -16.37 4.83 3.67
C ARG A 126 -17.87 4.98 3.87
N GLU A 127 -18.66 4.60 2.90
CA GLU A 127 -20.07 4.30 3.18
C GLU A 127 -20.16 2.95 3.94
N GLY A 128 -20.32 3.09 5.24
CA GLY A 128 -20.95 2.11 6.11
C GLY A 128 -20.50 0.65 5.99
N ARG A 129 -19.44 0.23 6.66
CA ARG A 129 -19.36 -1.11 7.25
C ARG A 129 -18.31 -1.16 8.38
N ALA A 130 -18.79 -1.40 9.57
CA ALA A 130 -18.00 -1.74 10.76
C ALA A 130 -17.16 -3.05 10.62
N GLY A 131 -17.14 -3.67 9.44
CA GLY A 131 -16.43 -4.91 9.15
C GLY A 131 -15.13 -4.76 8.36
N GLY A 132 -14.66 -3.56 8.13
CA GLY A 132 -13.54 -3.31 7.22
C GLY A 132 -12.16 -3.64 7.75
N TYR A 133 -11.99 -3.63 9.05
CA TYR A 133 -10.73 -4.05 9.69
C TYR A 133 -10.41 -5.53 9.44
N GLN A 134 -11.45 -6.34 9.23
CA GLN A 134 -11.28 -7.79 9.08
C GLN A 134 -10.51 -8.21 7.82
N LEU A 135 -10.67 -7.52 6.68
CA LEU A 135 -9.97 -7.92 5.45
C LEU A 135 -8.46 -7.70 5.57
N ALA A 136 -8.05 -6.53 5.99
CA ALA A 136 -6.63 -6.19 6.16
C ALA A 136 -5.95 -7.15 7.15
N ASP A 137 -6.59 -7.40 8.29
CA ASP A 137 -6.08 -8.32 9.31
C ASP A 137 -5.97 -9.76 8.79
N MET A 138 -6.98 -10.23 8.04
CA MET A 138 -6.95 -11.56 7.42
C MET A 138 -5.83 -11.68 6.39
N ILE A 139 -5.67 -10.69 5.53
CA ILE A 139 -4.60 -10.64 4.52
C ILE A 139 -3.24 -10.61 5.20
N PHE A 140 -3.06 -9.76 6.20
CA PHE A 140 -1.84 -9.68 7.01
C PHE A 140 -1.51 -11.00 7.70
N TYR A 141 -2.52 -11.64 8.31
CA TYR A 141 -2.36 -12.96 8.91
C TYR A 141 -1.92 -14.01 7.88
N MET A 142 -2.57 -14.06 6.71
CA MET A 142 -2.23 -15.01 5.64
C MET A 142 -0.81 -14.78 5.11
N GLU A 143 -0.38 -13.54 4.93
CA GLU A 143 0.97 -13.21 4.43
C GLU A 143 2.07 -13.62 5.42
N ASN A 144 1.79 -13.50 6.71
CA ASN A 144 2.72 -13.92 7.76
C ASN A 144 2.67 -15.42 8.05
N ASN A 145 1.58 -16.10 7.68
CA ASN A 145 1.34 -17.51 7.95
C ASN A 145 1.05 -18.29 6.66
N LEU A 146 2.04 -18.42 5.77
CA LEU A 146 1.90 -19.03 4.44
C LEU A 146 1.53 -20.53 4.44
N THR A 147 1.52 -21.17 5.61
CA THR A 147 1.08 -22.56 5.81
C THR A 147 -0.30 -22.66 6.42
N CYS A 148 -0.99 -21.50 6.64
CA CYS A 148 -2.32 -21.53 7.22
C CYS A 148 -3.33 -22.25 6.32
N SER A 149 -4.35 -22.83 6.93
CA SER A 149 -5.51 -23.41 6.25
C SER A 149 -6.75 -22.52 6.43
N LEU A 150 -7.73 -22.69 5.57
CA LEU A 150 -9.00 -21.97 5.68
C LEU A 150 -9.69 -22.17 7.04
N PRO A 151 -9.78 -23.41 7.59
CA PRO A 151 -10.33 -23.63 8.94
C PRO A 151 -9.56 -22.86 10.02
N LYS A 152 -8.21 -22.86 9.94
CA LYS A 152 -7.39 -22.14 10.91
C LYS A 152 -7.63 -20.62 10.84
N LEU A 153 -7.69 -20.06 9.65
CA LEU A 153 -8.00 -18.64 9.46
C LEU A 153 -9.39 -18.32 9.98
N ALA A 154 -10.39 -19.13 9.66
CA ALA A 154 -11.75 -18.96 10.12
C ALA A 154 -11.84 -18.98 11.66
N GLY A 155 -11.18 -19.92 12.31
CA GLY A 155 -11.10 -20.02 13.77
C GLY A 155 -10.41 -18.80 14.41
N THR A 156 -9.33 -18.29 13.81
CA THR A 156 -8.62 -17.10 14.30
C THR A 156 -9.52 -15.85 14.33
N PHE A 157 -10.41 -15.72 13.34
CA PHE A 157 -11.30 -14.55 13.23
C PHE A 157 -12.73 -14.83 13.72
N ASN A 158 -12.97 -15.96 14.37
CA ASN A 158 -14.29 -16.38 14.86
C ASN A 158 -15.38 -16.39 13.77
N LEU A 159 -15.04 -16.88 12.57
CA LEU A 159 -15.93 -16.95 11.42
C LEU A 159 -16.13 -18.40 10.99
N SER A 160 -17.27 -18.68 10.30
CA SER A 160 -17.41 -19.94 9.61
C SER A 160 -16.60 -19.97 8.32
N GLU A 161 -16.07 -21.14 7.94
CA GLU A 161 -15.31 -21.31 6.69
C GLU A 161 -16.09 -20.89 5.45
N GLY A 162 -17.39 -21.21 5.41
CA GLY A 162 -18.26 -20.83 4.30
C GLY A 162 -18.48 -19.32 4.19
N TYR A 163 -18.58 -18.63 5.32
CA TYR A 163 -18.65 -17.16 5.33
C TYR A 163 -17.33 -16.56 4.89
N LEU A 164 -16.21 -17.00 5.48
CA LEU A 164 -14.88 -16.50 5.17
C LEU A 164 -14.54 -16.68 3.68
N SER A 165 -14.82 -17.85 3.12
CA SER A 165 -14.57 -18.13 1.69
C SER A 165 -15.35 -17.18 0.78
N ARG A 166 -16.64 -16.96 1.06
CA ARG A 166 -17.48 -16.03 0.30
C ARG A 166 -17.03 -14.58 0.49
N TYR A 167 -16.69 -14.20 1.71
CA TYR A 167 -16.19 -12.88 2.04
C TYR A 167 -14.89 -12.53 1.29
N LEU A 168 -13.87 -13.39 1.38
CA LEU A 168 -12.62 -13.19 0.66
C LEU A 168 -12.85 -13.07 -0.86
N ARG A 169 -13.68 -13.96 -1.44
CA ARG A 169 -13.98 -13.91 -2.87
C ARG A 169 -14.74 -12.65 -3.27
N LYS A 170 -15.66 -12.19 -2.43
CA LYS A 170 -16.40 -10.94 -2.66
C LYS A 170 -15.48 -9.72 -2.64
N GLU A 171 -14.68 -9.60 -1.58
CA GLU A 171 -13.84 -8.40 -1.36
C GLU A 171 -12.64 -8.35 -2.30
N THR A 172 -11.98 -9.50 -2.54
CA THR A 172 -10.71 -9.55 -3.31
C THR A 172 -10.89 -10.06 -4.75
N GLY A 173 -12.02 -10.68 -5.05
CA GLY A 173 -12.25 -11.41 -6.30
C GLY A 173 -11.47 -12.72 -6.40
N LYS A 174 -10.75 -13.13 -5.35
CA LYS A 174 -9.90 -14.32 -5.32
C LYS A 174 -10.36 -15.28 -4.23
N THR A 175 -10.12 -16.57 -4.45
CA THR A 175 -10.32 -17.58 -3.40
C THR A 175 -9.18 -17.55 -2.39
N PHE A 176 -9.40 -18.12 -1.20
CA PHE A 176 -8.35 -18.31 -0.18
C PHE A 176 -7.09 -18.96 -0.76
N ALA A 177 -7.26 -20.03 -1.54
CA ALA A 177 -6.14 -20.74 -2.15
C ALA A 177 -5.34 -19.88 -3.14
N GLN A 178 -6.03 -19.08 -3.96
CA GLN A 178 -5.40 -18.16 -4.89
C GLN A 178 -4.61 -17.05 -4.17
N LEU A 179 -5.18 -16.46 -3.12
CA LEU A 179 -4.48 -15.47 -2.29
C LEU A 179 -3.23 -16.06 -1.64
N LEU A 180 -3.37 -17.24 -1.02
CA LEU A 180 -2.26 -17.90 -0.35
C LEU A 180 -1.14 -18.29 -1.35
N CYS A 181 -1.51 -18.75 -2.54
CA CYS A 181 -0.56 -19.05 -3.61
C CYS A 181 0.20 -17.77 -4.03
N GLU A 182 -0.51 -16.66 -4.22
CA GLU A 182 0.10 -15.37 -4.56
C GLU A 182 1.12 -14.92 -3.49
N PHE A 183 0.77 -15.03 -2.20
CA PHE A 183 1.70 -14.69 -1.12
C PHE A 183 2.92 -15.60 -1.08
N ARG A 184 2.74 -16.89 -1.31
CA ARG A 184 3.85 -17.85 -1.42
C ARG A 184 4.78 -17.51 -2.57
N MET A 185 4.23 -17.20 -3.74
CA MET A 185 5.01 -16.83 -4.93
C MET A 185 5.78 -15.52 -4.70
N ARG A 186 5.16 -14.50 -4.13
CA ARG A 186 5.84 -13.26 -3.78
C ARG A 186 6.99 -13.49 -2.79
N ARG A 187 6.79 -14.32 -1.77
CA ARG A 187 7.84 -14.65 -0.80
C ARG A 187 8.97 -15.45 -1.42
N ALA A 188 8.66 -16.39 -2.32
CA ALA A 188 9.67 -17.14 -3.07
C ALA A 188 10.49 -16.22 -3.98
N ALA A 189 9.83 -15.36 -4.76
CA ALA A 189 10.49 -14.38 -5.61
C ALA A 189 11.47 -13.51 -4.82
N ARG A 190 11.04 -12.96 -3.67
CA ARG A 190 11.93 -12.17 -2.79
C ARG A 190 13.16 -12.97 -2.35
N LYS A 191 12.98 -14.24 -1.94
CA LYS A 191 14.12 -15.08 -1.55
C LYS A 191 15.09 -15.32 -2.69
N CYS A 192 14.59 -15.58 -3.92
CA CYS A 192 15.42 -15.77 -5.09
C CYS A 192 16.23 -14.49 -5.47
N PHE A 193 15.65 -13.32 -5.35
CA PHE A 193 16.35 -12.07 -5.66
C PHE A 193 17.35 -11.62 -4.57
N PHE A 194 17.14 -12.02 -3.31
CA PHE A 194 18.01 -11.64 -2.19
C PHE A 194 19.01 -12.73 -1.79
N THR A 195 18.97 -13.92 -2.40
CA THR A 195 20.01 -14.93 -2.17
C THR A 195 21.21 -14.52 -3.04
N PRO A 196 22.36 -14.13 -2.45
CA PRO A 196 23.54 -13.79 -3.26
C PRO A 196 23.92 -14.98 -4.11
N ILE A 197 24.21 -14.75 -5.39
CA ILE A 197 24.66 -15.74 -6.38
C ILE A 197 25.86 -16.58 -5.86
N PHE A 198 26.52 -16.15 -4.81
CA PHE A 198 27.61 -16.85 -4.14
C PHE A 198 27.24 -18.17 -3.45
N GLN A 199 25.96 -18.41 -3.11
CA GLN A 199 25.56 -19.72 -2.50
C GLN A 199 25.24 -20.78 -3.55
N LEU A 200 24.94 -20.42 -4.80
CA LEU A 200 24.68 -21.39 -5.87
C LEU A 200 25.95 -22.08 -6.36
N ARG A 201 27.15 -21.51 -6.15
CA ARG A 201 28.42 -22.15 -6.53
C ARG A 201 28.84 -23.32 -5.63
N ARG A 202 28.24 -23.50 -4.45
CA ARG A 202 28.56 -24.64 -3.56
C ARG A 202 27.79 -25.92 -3.87
N LEU A 203 26.73 -25.85 -4.66
CA LEU A 203 25.92 -27.02 -5.01
C LEU A 203 26.33 -27.73 -6.32
N TRP A 204 27.28 -27.16 -7.05
CA TRP A 204 27.76 -27.74 -8.32
C TRP A 204 29.16 -28.39 -8.22
N ARG A 205 29.65 -28.66 -7.02
CA ARG A 205 30.90 -29.39 -6.79
C ARG A 205 30.66 -30.54 -5.79
N GLN A 206 29.73 -31.42 -6.11
CA GLN A 206 29.69 -32.79 -5.59
C GLN A 206 29.26 -33.75 -6.73
#